data_9d4c2daa36248b17e572afed3c33cb88
#
_entry.id   9d4c2daa36248b17e572afed3c33cb88
#
_cell.length_a   1.000
_cell.length_b   1.000
_cell.length_c   1.000
_cell.angle_alpha   90.00
_cell.angle_beta   90.00
_cell.angle_gamma   90.00
#
_symmetry.space_group_name_H-M   'P 1'
#
loop_
_entity.id
_entity.type
_entity.pdbx_description
1 polymer ?
#
loop_
_entity_poly.entity_id
_entity_poly.type
_entity_poly.pdbx_seq_one_letter_code
_entity_poly.pdbx_strand_id
1 'polypeptide(L)'
;MSARDLIQEALHSLEANKGRSLLTILGIVIGIASVIAMTSLIGGIQNSLVNSLGLNAARMVQIYSSQELTESDIEKLQKLVPQIEQIGIVDSAYTEYKTGDKSYTVMAQGVDSDMLDAVGASKLVAGRTYSQAESQSGSRVALISRNGADQLYGNEQDALGKTIKVSNGEVQIVGVIDGGSDSMGSLTLYMPRETIAGLFGDENPSFPSVTALAAEGTDMDELCKTIESKVRAMKGIAEEDEYDSVSATSMKSAIDALNSFMGAFSLIMGAVASISLLVGGIGIMNMMLTNVTERIREIGIRRALGASRRDITAQFLAESSALCVTGGLLGVLIGYLLAWGLTFFAASSGIMSEFGATGTITPSFSITTVLIAFAVSVGIGVIFGFYPARRAAKLDPVECLRYQ
;
A
#
# COMPACT_ATOMS: atom_id res chain seq x y z
N MET A 1 22.62 -39.19 -13.33
CA MET A 1 21.17 -39.19 -13.04
C MET A 1 20.51 -38.07 -13.85
N SER A 2 19.35 -38.34 -14.46
CA SER A 2 18.58 -37.29 -15.14
C SER A 2 17.96 -36.37 -14.10
N ALA A 3 17.74 -35.07 -14.42
CA ALA A 3 17.03 -34.12 -13.54
C ALA A 3 15.63 -34.63 -13.15
N ARG A 4 14.99 -35.38 -14.03
CA ARG A 4 13.69 -36.00 -13.81
C ARG A 4 13.73 -37.09 -12.74
N ASP A 5 14.80 -37.91 -12.73
CA ASP A 5 14.99 -38.96 -11.72
C ASP A 5 15.21 -38.37 -10.33
N LEU A 6 15.97 -37.24 -10.25
CA LEU A 6 16.23 -36.53 -9.01
C LEU A 6 14.94 -35.94 -8.41
N ILE A 7 14.05 -35.38 -9.24
CA ILE A 7 12.76 -34.82 -8.79
C ILE A 7 11.83 -35.95 -8.32
N GLN A 8 11.74 -37.06 -9.02
CA GLN A 8 10.91 -38.20 -8.61
C GLN A 8 11.40 -38.81 -7.29
N GLU A 9 12.70 -38.94 -7.11
CA GLU A 9 13.29 -39.49 -5.89
C GLU A 9 13.10 -38.55 -4.71
N ALA A 10 13.18 -37.20 -4.92
CA ALA A 10 12.86 -36.20 -3.91
C ALA A 10 11.40 -36.27 -3.46
N LEU A 11 10.44 -36.43 -4.39
CA LEU A 11 9.02 -36.56 -4.06
C LEU A 11 8.72 -37.85 -3.28
N HIS A 12 9.32 -38.99 -3.68
CA HIS A 12 9.20 -40.27 -2.94
C HIS A 12 9.77 -40.18 -1.52
N SER A 13 10.88 -39.48 -1.35
CA SER A 13 11.50 -39.24 -0.03
C SER A 13 10.59 -38.45 0.92
N LEU A 14 9.81 -37.50 0.37
CA LEU A 14 8.82 -36.72 1.15
C LEU A 14 7.68 -37.59 1.66
N GLU A 15 7.26 -38.59 0.88
CA GLU A 15 6.18 -39.50 1.26
C GLU A 15 6.59 -40.50 2.35
N ALA A 16 7.87 -40.87 2.42
CA ALA A 16 8.38 -41.85 3.36
C ALA A 16 8.38 -41.35 4.83
N ASN A 17 8.59 -40.04 5.05
CA ASN A 17 8.72 -39.40 6.37
C ASN A 17 7.75 -38.22 6.58
N LYS A 18 6.45 -38.43 6.33
CA LYS A 18 5.41 -37.39 6.26
C LYS A 18 5.40 -36.42 7.46
N GLY A 19 5.54 -36.90 8.68
CA GLY A 19 5.44 -36.07 9.88
C GLY A 19 6.57 -35.04 10.01
N ARG A 20 7.83 -35.48 9.76
CA ARG A 20 9.02 -34.60 9.85
C ARG A 20 9.07 -33.64 8.67
N SER A 21 8.78 -34.14 7.46
CA SER A 21 8.70 -33.31 6.26
C SER A 21 7.66 -32.21 6.39
N LEU A 22 6.48 -32.55 6.92
CA LEU A 22 5.38 -31.60 7.14
C LEU A 22 5.79 -30.50 8.13
N LEU A 23 6.43 -30.85 9.25
CA LEU A 23 6.85 -29.88 10.27
C LEU A 23 7.90 -28.93 9.73
N THR A 24 8.83 -29.44 8.91
CA THR A 24 9.89 -28.67 8.27
C THR A 24 9.32 -27.73 7.22
N ILE A 25 8.45 -28.25 6.35
CA ILE A 25 7.73 -27.47 5.32
C ILE A 25 6.89 -26.39 5.99
N LEU A 26 6.22 -26.68 7.11
CA LEU A 26 5.40 -25.73 7.84
C LEU A 26 6.21 -24.52 8.33
N GLY A 27 7.44 -24.71 8.82
CA GLY A 27 8.33 -23.62 9.21
C GLY A 27 8.65 -22.68 8.03
N ILE A 28 8.92 -23.24 6.85
CA ILE A 28 9.19 -22.48 5.62
C ILE A 28 7.93 -21.77 5.16
N VAL A 29 6.79 -22.47 5.15
CA VAL A 29 5.48 -21.93 4.73
C VAL A 29 5.10 -20.74 5.61
N ILE A 30 5.20 -20.86 6.94
CA ILE A 30 4.88 -19.76 7.87
C ILE A 30 5.78 -18.55 7.58
N GLY A 31 7.10 -18.76 7.43
CA GLY A 31 8.04 -17.68 7.15
C GLY A 31 7.70 -16.92 5.86
N ILE A 32 7.49 -17.64 4.77
CA ILE A 32 7.18 -17.05 3.47
C ILE A 32 5.77 -16.44 3.44
N ALA A 33 4.77 -17.16 3.98
CA ALA A 33 3.40 -16.67 4.03
C ALA A 33 3.29 -15.36 4.83
N SER A 34 4.02 -15.23 5.94
CA SER A 34 4.03 -14.01 6.73
C SER A 34 4.61 -12.83 5.96
N VAL A 35 5.72 -13.01 5.23
CA VAL A 35 6.31 -11.95 4.39
C VAL A 35 5.35 -11.53 3.30
N ILE A 36 4.79 -12.50 2.56
CA ILE A 36 3.89 -12.21 1.44
C ILE A 36 2.59 -11.56 1.92
N ALA A 37 1.98 -12.08 2.98
CA ALA A 37 0.75 -11.51 3.52
C ALA A 37 0.97 -10.06 3.96
N MET A 38 2.06 -9.79 4.67
CA MET A 38 2.34 -8.46 5.19
C MET A 38 2.72 -7.46 4.09
N THR A 39 3.59 -7.84 3.17
CA THR A 39 3.99 -6.96 2.05
C THR A 39 2.82 -6.69 1.11
N SER A 40 1.94 -7.67 0.88
CA SER A 40 0.73 -7.50 0.08
C SER A 40 -0.27 -6.57 0.75
N LEU A 41 -0.43 -6.66 2.07
CA LEU A 41 -1.31 -5.80 2.85
C LEU A 41 -0.78 -4.35 2.86
N ILE A 42 0.51 -4.17 3.17
CA ILE A 42 1.16 -2.84 3.17
C ILE A 42 1.04 -2.18 1.81
N GLY A 43 1.37 -2.90 0.74
CA GLY A 43 1.26 -2.36 -0.63
C GLY A 43 -0.18 -2.06 -1.02
N GLY A 44 -1.15 -2.85 -0.55
CA GLY A 44 -2.58 -2.56 -0.74
C GLY A 44 -3.02 -1.28 -0.05
N ILE A 45 -2.58 -1.05 1.19
CA ILE A 45 -2.84 0.18 1.94
C ILE A 45 -2.20 1.39 1.24
N GLN A 46 -0.93 1.29 0.83
CA GLN A 46 -0.23 2.35 0.10
C GLN A 46 -0.98 2.72 -1.20
N ASN A 47 -1.34 1.73 -2.01
CA ASN A 47 -2.07 1.96 -3.25
C ASN A 47 -3.45 2.59 -2.98
N SER A 48 -4.15 2.14 -1.95
CA SER A 48 -5.46 2.70 -1.59
C SER A 48 -5.33 4.16 -1.16
N LEU A 49 -4.33 4.50 -0.34
CA LEU A 49 -4.08 5.87 0.11
C LEU A 49 -3.68 6.78 -1.07
N VAL A 50 -2.75 6.34 -1.92
CA VAL A 50 -2.34 7.13 -3.11
C VAL A 50 -3.53 7.34 -4.06
N ASN A 51 -4.35 6.31 -4.26
CA ASN A 51 -5.53 6.42 -5.13
C ASN A 51 -6.61 7.35 -4.52
N SER A 52 -6.78 7.34 -3.20
CA SER A 52 -7.75 8.22 -2.53
C SER A 52 -7.36 9.69 -2.57
N LEU A 53 -6.06 9.98 -2.67
CA LEU A 53 -5.53 11.34 -2.77
C LEU A 53 -5.66 11.94 -4.18
N GLY A 54 -5.93 11.12 -5.19
CA GLY A 54 -6.06 11.54 -6.59
C GLY A 54 -4.75 11.55 -7.40
N LEU A 55 -4.88 11.65 -8.72
CA LEU A 55 -3.74 11.53 -9.66
C LEU A 55 -2.66 12.63 -9.47
N ASN A 56 -3.07 13.81 -9.02
CA ASN A 56 -2.20 14.98 -8.85
C ASN A 56 -1.65 15.13 -7.41
N ALA A 57 -2.03 14.25 -6.48
CA ALA A 57 -1.70 14.40 -5.06
C ALA A 57 -0.21 14.58 -4.78
N ALA A 58 0.65 13.85 -5.48
CA ALA A 58 2.10 13.97 -5.32
C ALA A 58 2.67 15.32 -5.77
N ARG A 59 1.92 16.08 -6.57
CA ARG A 59 2.28 17.41 -7.11
C ARG A 59 1.59 18.55 -6.35
N MET A 60 0.70 18.24 -5.42
CA MET A 60 -0.02 19.24 -4.63
C MET A 60 0.83 19.79 -3.50
N VAL A 61 0.78 21.10 -3.31
CA VAL A 61 1.34 21.82 -2.17
C VAL A 61 0.22 22.55 -1.46
N GLN A 62 0.07 22.30 -0.18
CA GLN A 62 -0.80 23.07 0.69
C GLN A 62 0.02 24.18 1.37
N ILE A 63 -0.45 25.41 1.26
CA ILE A 63 0.21 26.59 1.79
C ILE A 63 -0.64 27.14 2.93
N TYR A 64 -0.08 27.14 4.11
CA TYR A 64 -0.68 27.71 5.31
C TYR A 64 0.06 28.97 5.69
N SER A 65 -0.67 30.02 6.00
CA SER A 65 -0.13 31.28 6.51
C SER A 65 -1.01 31.76 7.65
N SER A 66 -0.39 32.24 8.73
CA SER A 66 -1.11 32.90 9.84
C SER A 66 -1.83 34.18 9.39
N GLN A 67 -1.27 34.84 8.36
CA GLN A 67 -1.90 36.00 7.73
C GLN A 67 -2.68 35.53 6.49
N GLU A 68 -3.90 36.03 6.33
CA GLU A 68 -4.75 35.71 5.19
C GLU A 68 -4.07 36.03 3.86
N LEU A 69 -4.07 35.05 2.95
CA LEU A 69 -3.58 35.18 1.58
C LEU A 69 -4.72 35.63 0.68
N THR A 70 -4.59 36.82 0.11
CA THR A 70 -5.57 37.38 -0.82
C THR A 70 -5.35 36.88 -2.24
N GLU A 71 -6.36 37.03 -3.11
CA GLU A 71 -6.22 36.67 -4.55
C GLU A 71 -5.05 37.41 -5.20
N SER A 72 -4.83 38.68 -4.85
CA SER A 72 -3.66 39.45 -5.32
C SER A 72 -2.32 38.84 -4.91
N ASP A 73 -2.25 38.21 -3.72
CA ASP A 73 -1.04 37.55 -3.26
C ASP A 73 -0.81 36.22 -4.02
N ILE A 74 -1.89 35.50 -4.32
CA ILE A 74 -1.86 34.28 -5.12
C ILE A 74 -1.37 34.57 -6.54
N GLU A 75 -1.91 35.58 -7.21
CA GLU A 75 -1.43 35.99 -8.53
C GLU A 75 0.05 36.40 -8.54
N LYS A 76 0.52 37.11 -7.50
CA LYS A 76 1.93 37.46 -7.34
C LYS A 76 2.79 36.23 -7.13
N LEU A 77 2.34 35.30 -6.28
CA LEU A 77 3.07 34.06 -5.99
C LEU A 77 3.22 33.21 -7.26
N GLN A 78 2.17 33.07 -8.06
CA GLN A 78 2.22 32.34 -9.32
C GLN A 78 3.22 32.94 -10.31
N LYS A 79 3.33 34.29 -10.36
CA LYS A 79 4.33 34.98 -11.20
C LYS A 79 5.75 34.83 -10.67
N LEU A 80 5.93 34.77 -9.36
CA LEU A 80 7.24 34.65 -8.70
C LEU A 80 7.81 33.23 -8.68
N VAL A 81 6.94 32.22 -8.81
CA VAL A 81 7.32 30.80 -8.74
C VAL A 81 6.79 30.09 -10.01
N PRO A 82 7.56 30.11 -11.11
CA PRO A 82 7.11 29.54 -12.39
C PRO A 82 6.87 28.03 -12.38
N GLN A 83 7.33 27.33 -11.35
CA GLN A 83 7.09 25.90 -11.14
C GLN A 83 5.64 25.58 -10.70
N ILE A 84 4.86 26.60 -10.37
CA ILE A 84 3.44 26.46 -10.04
C ILE A 84 2.64 26.50 -11.34
N GLU A 85 1.97 25.38 -11.66
CA GLU A 85 1.09 25.26 -12.82
C GLU A 85 -0.28 25.89 -12.54
N GLN A 86 -0.87 25.58 -11.38
CA GLN A 86 -2.14 26.14 -10.90
C GLN A 86 -2.03 26.49 -9.43
N ILE A 87 -2.73 27.52 -9.00
CA ILE A 87 -2.81 27.92 -7.58
C ILE A 87 -4.15 28.60 -7.33
N GLY A 88 -4.75 28.31 -6.20
CA GLY A 88 -6.02 28.91 -5.81
C GLY A 88 -6.36 28.67 -4.36
N ILE A 89 -7.41 29.32 -3.90
CA ILE A 89 -7.97 29.14 -2.57
C ILE A 89 -8.95 27.98 -2.60
N VAL A 90 -8.85 27.12 -1.60
CA VAL A 90 -9.77 26.01 -1.33
C VAL A 90 -10.38 26.27 0.04
N ASP A 91 -11.69 26.43 0.09
CA ASP A 91 -12.42 26.56 1.33
C ASP A 91 -12.92 25.19 1.77
N SER A 92 -12.62 24.79 3.00
CA SER A 92 -13.10 23.54 3.57
C SER A 92 -14.07 23.81 4.71
N ALA A 93 -15.20 23.11 4.71
CA ALA A 93 -16.19 23.22 5.77
C ALA A 93 -16.76 21.83 6.08
N TYR A 94 -17.19 21.63 7.33
CA TYR A 94 -17.73 20.36 7.80
C TYR A 94 -19.16 20.53 8.26
N THR A 95 -20.01 19.59 7.91
CA THR A 95 -21.41 19.55 8.38
C THR A 95 -21.87 18.10 8.52
N GLU A 96 -22.99 17.90 9.16
CA GLU A 96 -23.62 16.60 9.32
C GLU A 96 -24.82 16.46 8.39
N TYR A 97 -24.90 15.37 7.63
CA TYR A 97 -26.03 15.01 6.79
C TYR A 97 -26.72 13.77 7.33
N LYS A 98 -27.99 13.89 7.67
CA LYS A 98 -28.81 12.78 8.19
C LYS A 98 -29.82 12.31 7.15
N THR A 99 -29.82 11.00 6.90
CA THR A 99 -30.81 10.37 6.04
C THR A 99 -31.28 9.06 6.66
N GLY A 100 -32.58 8.99 7.02
CA GLY A 100 -33.12 7.88 7.82
C GLY A 100 -32.40 7.77 9.17
N ASP A 101 -31.97 6.57 9.51
CA ASP A 101 -31.25 6.29 10.76
C ASP A 101 -29.71 6.46 10.64
N LYS A 102 -29.21 6.89 9.47
CA LYS A 102 -27.79 7.08 9.22
C LYS A 102 -27.41 8.55 9.29
N SER A 103 -26.27 8.82 9.91
CA SER A 103 -25.61 10.13 9.93
C SER A 103 -24.28 10.05 9.20
N TYR A 104 -24.00 11.05 8.35
CA TYR A 104 -22.80 11.18 7.58
C TYR A 104 -22.12 12.51 7.89
N THR A 105 -20.81 12.48 8.09
CA THR A 105 -20.00 13.70 8.12
C THR A 105 -19.75 14.16 6.69
N VAL A 106 -20.21 15.34 6.32
CA VAL A 106 -19.96 15.92 5.00
C VAL A 106 -18.81 16.89 5.09
N MET A 107 -17.76 16.62 4.32
CA MET A 107 -16.68 17.55 4.06
C MET A 107 -16.99 18.29 2.75
N ALA A 108 -17.38 19.55 2.88
CA ALA A 108 -17.63 20.42 1.73
C ALA A 108 -16.33 21.14 1.37
N GLN A 109 -15.92 21.04 0.11
CA GLN A 109 -14.77 21.75 -0.44
C GLN A 109 -15.23 22.76 -1.48
N GLY A 110 -14.98 24.05 -1.20
CA GLY A 110 -15.20 25.16 -2.12
C GLY A 110 -14.01 25.34 -3.03
N VAL A 111 -14.21 25.06 -4.30
CA VAL A 111 -13.13 25.03 -5.29
C VAL A 111 -13.62 25.73 -6.55
N ASP A 112 -12.80 26.60 -7.13
CA ASP A 112 -13.11 27.19 -8.42
C ASP A 112 -12.97 26.18 -9.55
N SER A 113 -13.73 26.38 -10.63
CA SER A 113 -13.83 25.41 -11.73
C SER A 113 -12.49 25.10 -12.40
N ASP A 114 -11.56 26.04 -12.41
CA ASP A 114 -10.20 25.90 -12.95
C ASP A 114 -9.26 25.14 -12.02
N MET A 115 -9.59 25.07 -10.73
CA MET A 115 -8.82 24.35 -9.72
C MET A 115 -9.28 22.90 -9.50
N LEU A 116 -10.37 22.45 -10.16
CA LEU A 116 -10.89 21.09 -10.00
C LEU A 116 -9.85 20.01 -10.33
N ASP A 117 -9.01 20.28 -11.34
CA ASP A 117 -7.94 19.36 -11.72
C ASP A 117 -6.82 19.30 -10.66
N ALA A 118 -6.48 20.45 -10.11
CA ALA A 118 -5.47 20.55 -9.04
C ALA A 118 -5.86 19.75 -7.80
N VAL A 119 -7.15 19.79 -7.40
CA VAL A 119 -7.63 19.05 -6.23
C VAL A 119 -8.05 17.60 -6.54
N GLY A 120 -7.83 17.13 -7.78
CA GLY A 120 -8.18 15.78 -8.20
C GLY A 120 -9.66 15.52 -8.41
N ALA A 121 -10.47 16.58 -8.55
CA ALA A 121 -11.92 16.52 -8.73
C ALA A 121 -12.37 16.63 -10.20
N SER A 122 -11.46 16.54 -11.16
CA SER A 122 -11.76 16.65 -12.60
C SER A 122 -12.18 15.34 -13.26
N LYS A 123 -11.79 14.20 -12.71
CA LYS A 123 -12.05 12.88 -13.31
C LYS A 123 -13.48 12.43 -13.08
N LEU A 124 -14.34 12.74 -14.05
CA LEU A 124 -15.76 12.37 -14.03
C LEU A 124 -15.97 10.87 -14.25
N VAL A 125 -16.90 10.33 -13.47
CA VAL A 125 -17.47 8.98 -13.65
C VAL A 125 -18.84 9.09 -14.31
N ALA A 126 -19.64 10.06 -13.88
CA ALA A 126 -20.98 10.32 -14.42
C ALA A 126 -21.32 11.81 -14.31
N GLY A 127 -22.19 12.30 -15.19
CA GLY A 127 -22.64 13.70 -15.17
C GLY A 127 -21.64 14.68 -15.81
N ARG A 128 -21.49 15.86 -15.20
CA ARG A 128 -20.61 16.95 -15.64
C ARG A 128 -19.97 17.68 -14.47
N THR A 129 -18.90 18.42 -14.73
CA THR A 129 -18.37 19.42 -13.80
C THR A 129 -19.25 20.69 -13.83
N TYR A 130 -19.10 21.55 -12.84
CA TYR A 130 -19.67 22.90 -12.90
C TYR A 130 -18.79 23.82 -13.75
N SER A 131 -19.46 24.75 -14.46
CA SER A 131 -18.80 25.70 -15.35
C SER A 131 -18.24 26.90 -14.57
N GLN A 132 -17.37 27.68 -15.23
CA GLN A 132 -16.84 28.90 -14.66
C GLN A 132 -17.95 29.91 -14.30
N ALA A 133 -19.03 29.99 -15.13
CA ALA A 133 -20.16 30.84 -14.83
C ALA A 133 -20.91 30.38 -13.55
N GLU A 134 -21.05 29.06 -13.34
CA GLU A 134 -21.66 28.51 -12.14
C GLU A 134 -20.75 28.71 -10.92
N SER A 135 -19.42 28.64 -11.09
CA SER A 135 -18.45 28.94 -10.05
C SER A 135 -18.55 30.40 -9.59
N GLN A 136 -18.51 31.35 -10.52
CA GLN A 136 -18.57 32.78 -10.21
C GLN A 136 -19.93 33.25 -9.68
N SER A 137 -21.02 32.59 -10.07
CA SER A 137 -22.35 32.94 -9.58
C SER A 137 -22.73 32.32 -8.23
N GLY A 138 -21.88 31.47 -7.67
CA GLY A 138 -22.21 30.71 -6.46
C GLY A 138 -23.41 29.79 -6.66
N SER A 139 -23.53 29.17 -7.84
CA SER A 139 -24.61 28.24 -8.14
C SER A 139 -24.59 27.04 -7.19
N ARG A 140 -25.77 26.68 -6.66
CA ARG A 140 -25.92 25.56 -5.70
C ARG A 140 -25.80 24.19 -6.36
N VAL A 141 -24.65 23.94 -6.97
CA VAL A 141 -24.28 22.68 -7.61
C VAL A 141 -23.09 22.05 -6.91
N ALA A 142 -23.03 20.71 -6.92
CA ALA A 142 -21.94 19.98 -6.30
C ALA A 142 -21.54 18.77 -7.13
N LEU A 143 -20.26 18.38 -7.00
CA LEU A 143 -19.76 17.09 -7.40
C LEU A 143 -19.65 16.22 -6.14
N ILE A 144 -20.01 14.95 -6.28
CA ILE A 144 -19.86 13.96 -5.20
C ILE A 144 -18.84 12.91 -5.62
N SER A 145 -18.12 12.36 -4.67
CA SER A 145 -17.27 11.19 -4.92
C SER A 145 -18.08 9.95 -5.29
N ARG A 146 -17.47 9.01 -6.01
CA ARG A 146 -18.09 7.72 -6.34
C ARG A 146 -18.55 7.01 -5.06
N ASN A 147 -17.70 6.92 -4.04
CA ASN A 147 -18.05 6.26 -2.79
C ASN A 147 -19.24 6.94 -2.08
N GLY A 148 -19.30 8.27 -2.11
CA GLY A 148 -20.41 9.02 -1.55
C GLY A 148 -21.72 8.75 -2.31
N ALA A 149 -21.67 8.69 -3.64
CA ALA A 149 -22.82 8.35 -4.47
C ALA A 149 -23.32 6.92 -4.17
N ASP A 150 -22.42 5.95 -4.08
CA ASP A 150 -22.77 4.56 -3.76
C ASP A 150 -23.34 4.42 -2.35
N GLN A 151 -22.78 5.11 -1.36
CA GLN A 151 -23.27 5.08 0.03
C GLN A 151 -24.68 5.65 0.19
N LEU A 152 -25.00 6.72 -0.56
CA LEU A 152 -26.28 7.41 -0.44
C LEU A 152 -27.37 6.87 -1.36
N TYR A 153 -26.99 6.51 -2.59
CA TYR A 153 -27.95 6.22 -3.66
C TYR A 153 -27.79 4.82 -4.27
N GLY A 154 -26.71 4.11 -3.91
CA GLY A 154 -26.46 2.73 -4.39
C GLY A 154 -25.76 2.64 -5.74
N ASN A 155 -25.72 3.73 -6.52
CA ASN A 155 -24.93 3.82 -7.76
C ASN A 155 -24.69 5.29 -8.18
N GLU A 156 -23.77 5.49 -9.11
CA GLU A 156 -23.37 6.82 -9.55
C GLU A 156 -24.47 7.56 -10.35
N GLN A 157 -25.29 6.83 -11.11
CA GLN A 157 -26.31 7.42 -11.98
C GLN A 157 -27.51 7.95 -11.20
N ASP A 158 -27.90 7.24 -10.13
CA ASP A 158 -29.03 7.63 -9.28
C ASP A 158 -28.71 8.86 -8.41
N ALA A 159 -27.44 9.18 -8.22
CA ALA A 159 -26.99 10.38 -7.54
C ALA A 159 -27.22 11.67 -8.35
N LEU A 160 -27.18 11.56 -9.69
CA LEU A 160 -27.29 12.74 -10.56
C LEU A 160 -28.67 13.41 -10.43
N GLY A 161 -28.65 14.73 -10.28
CA GLY A 161 -29.84 15.55 -10.13
C GLY A 161 -30.48 15.51 -8.73
N LYS A 162 -29.99 14.66 -7.84
CA LYS A 162 -30.44 14.64 -6.43
C LYS A 162 -29.93 15.86 -5.69
N THR A 163 -30.62 16.20 -4.61
CA THR A 163 -30.28 17.32 -3.74
C THR A 163 -29.81 16.82 -2.39
N ILE A 164 -28.72 17.38 -1.90
CA ILE A 164 -28.19 17.12 -0.55
C ILE A 164 -28.30 18.40 0.26
N LYS A 165 -28.78 18.28 1.49
CA LYS A 165 -28.77 19.38 2.45
C LYS A 165 -27.38 19.54 3.05
N VAL A 166 -26.81 20.74 2.91
CA VAL A 166 -25.49 21.10 3.40
C VAL A 166 -25.62 22.36 4.24
N SER A 167 -25.36 22.25 5.55
CA SER A 167 -25.51 23.38 6.48
C SER A 167 -26.86 24.09 6.33
N ASN A 168 -26.86 25.35 5.92
CA ASN A 168 -28.06 26.22 5.84
C ASN A 168 -28.80 26.17 4.47
N GLY A 169 -28.44 25.24 3.59
CA GLY A 169 -29.08 25.16 2.29
C GLY A 169 -28.99 23.79 1.64
N GLU A 170 -29.34 23.75 0.37
CA GLU A 170 -29.32 22.53 -0.42
C GLU A 170 -28.48 22.75 -1.67
N VAL A 171 -27.76 21.71 -2.10
CA VAL A 171 -26.98 21.70 -3.34
C VAL A 171 -27.40 20.52 -4.21
N GLN A 172 -27.43 20.72 -5.52
CA GLN A 172 -27.77 19.70 -6.50
C GLN A 172 -26.50 18.98 -6.98
N ILE A 173 -26.51 17.66 -6.94
CA ILE A 173 -25.42 16.85 -7.52
C ILE A 173 -25.51 16.90 -9.03
N VAL A 174 -24.50 17.46 -9.69
CA VAL A 174 -24.40 17.57 -11.15
C VAL A 174 -23.39 16.60 -11.76
N GLY A 175 -22.50 16.05 -10.93
CA GLY A 175 -21.52 15.07 -11.38
C GLY A 175 -21.01 14.17 -10.26
N VAL A 176 -20.52 13.00 -10.65
CA VAL A 176 -19.85 12.04 -9.79
C VAL A 176 -18.40 11.91 -10.25
N ILE A 177 -17.46 12.01 -9.35
CA ILE A 177 -16.03 11.99 -9.64
C ILE A 177 -15.36 10.73 -9.09
N ASP A 178 -14.27 10.31 -9.75
CA ASP A 178 -13.41 9.21 -9.31
C ASP A 178 -12.28 9.77 -8.40
N GLY A 179 -12.67 10.22 -7.21
CA GLY A 179 -11.76 10.84 -6.24
C GLY A 179 -12.53 11.27 -4.99
N GLY A 180 -11.80 11.79 -4.03
CA GLY A 180 -12.35 12.20 -2.73
C GLY A 180 -11.93 11.25 -1.60
N SER A 181 -11.72 11.81 -0.42
CA SER A 181 -11.31 11.06 0.79
C SER A 181 -12.50 10.60 1.62
N ASP A 182 -13.41 9.85 1.01
CA ASP A 182 -14.58 9.36 1.75
C ASP A 182 -14.23 8.14 2.58
N SER A 183 -14.55 8.17 3.86
CA SER A 183 -14.60 7.00 4.73
C SER A 183 -16.05 6.55 4.97
N MET A 184 -16.23 5.37 5.53
CA MET A 184 -17.56 4.91 5.90
C MET A 184 -18.18 5.90 6.88
N GLY A 185 -19.28 6.58 6.48
CA GLY A 185 -19.91 7.64 7.25
C GLY A 185 -19.39 9.06 6.98
N SER A 186 -18.45 9.24 6.04
CA SER A 186 -18.06 10.55 5.53
C SER A 186 -18.30 10.69 4.04
N LEU A 187 -18.61 11.89 3.60
CA LEU A 187 -18.91 12.25 2.21
C LEU A 187 -18.09 13.48 1.84
N THR A 188 -17.45 13.47 0.68
CA THR A 188 -16.80 14.66 0.15
C THR A 188 -17.64 15.26 -0.98
N LEU A 189 -17.94 16.53 -0.85
CA LEU A 189 -18.66 17.33 -1.86
C LEU A 189 -17.74 18.45 -2.33
N TYR A 190 -17.57 18.59 -3.63
CA TYR A 190 -16.90 19.74 -4.24
C TYR A 190 -17.95 20.67 -4.84
N MET A 191 -17.88 21.95 -4.51
CA MET A 191 -18.83 22.95 -4.97
C MET A 191 -18.12 24.28 -5.23
N PRO A 192 -18.73 25.24 -5.94
CA PRO A 192 -18.14 26.56 -6.10
C PRO A 192 -17.82 27.22 -4.76
N ARG A 193 -16.70 27.94 -4.69
CA ARG A 193 -16.24 28.65 -3.49
C ARG A 193 -17.30 29.61 -2.93
N GLU A 194 -17.91 30.39 -3.84
CA GLU A 194 -19.00 31.32 -3.49
C GLU A 194 -20.23 30.59 -2.92
N THR A 195 -20.45 29.33 -3.28
CA THR A 195 -21.53 28.51 -2.71
C THR A 195 -21.25 28.17 -1.26
N ILE A 196 -20.01 27.80 -0.90
CA ILE A 196 -19.63 27.58 0.50
C ILE A 196 -19.80 28.84 1.31
N ALA A 197 -19.28 29.97 0.84
CA ALA A 197 -19.42 31.26 1.56
C ALA A 197 -20.89 31.62 1.82
N GLY A 198 -21.80 31.23 0.92
CA GLY A 198 -23.25 31.48 1.08
C GLY A 198 -24.00 30.45 1.93
N LEU A 199 -23.45 29.24 2.13
CA LEU A 199 -24.10 28.15 2.86
C LEU A 199 -23.60 28.00 4.30
N PHE A 200 -22.33 28.31 4.54
CA PHE A 200 -21.69 28.19 5.84
C PHE A 200 -21.55 29.60 6.48
N GLY A 201 -21.73 29.67 7.76
CA GLY A 201 -21.69 30.93 8.52
C GLY A 201 -20.95 30.73 9.83
N ASP A 202 -21.14 31.65 10.78
CA ASP A 202 -20.42 31.70 12.06
C ASP A 202 -20.53 30.40 12.90
N GLU A 203 -21.64 29.68 12.77
CA GLU A 203 -21.84 28.40 13.50
C GLU A 203 -21.01 27.24 12.92
N ASN A 204 -20.75 27.27 11.61
CA ASN A 204 -19.93 26.28 10.93
C ASN A 204 -18.99 27.04 9.96
N PRO A 205 -17.89 27.60 10.43
CA PRO A 205 -17.02 28.42 9.61
C PRO A 205 -16.29 27.57 8.56
N SER A 206 -16.10 28.13 7.38
CA SER A 206 -15.16 27.57 6.40
C SER A 206 -13.72 27.95 6.75
N PHE A 207 -12.81 27.07 6.42
CA PHE A 207 -11.37 27.27 6.64
C PHE A 207 -10.68 27.41 5.29
N PRO A 208 -10.26 28.62 4.89
CA PRO A 208 -9.55 28.81 3.64
C PRO A 208 -8.13 28.26 3.73
N SER A 209 -7.71 27.57 2.70
CA SER A 209 -6.33 27.13 2.49
C SER A 209 -5.92 27.44 1.06
N VAL A 210 -4.63 27.70 0.84
CA VAL A 210 -4.12 27.89 -0.51
C VAL A 210 -3.51 26.58 -0.99
N THR A 211 -4.00 26.11 -2.13
CA THR A 211 -3.51 24.88 -2.76
C THR A 211 -2.85 25.23 -4.10
N ALA A 212 -1.64 24.72 -4.31
CA ALA A 212 -0.92 24.86 -5.55
C ALA A 212 -0.65 23.49 -6.18
N LEU A 213 -0.72 23.41 -7.49
CA LEU A 213 -0.30 22.28 -8.30
C LEU A 213 1.04 22.60 -8.95
N ALA A 214 2.06 21.79 -8.67
CA ALA A 214 3.38 21.93 -9.26
C ALA A 214 3.43 21.37 -10.68
N ALA A 215 4.29 21.93 -11.53
CA ALA A 215 4.60 21.39 -12.85
C ALA A 215 5.23 19.98 -12.74
N GLU A 216 5.08 19.17 -13.78
CA GLU A 216 5.65 17.82 -13.79
C GLU A 216 7.18 17.85 -13.67
N GLY A 217 7.72 16.95 -12.85
CA GLY A 217 9.17 16.83 -12.65
C GLY A 217 9.77 17.85 -11.68
N THR A 218 8.95 18.69 -11.03
CA THR A 218 9.43 19.65 -10.03
C THR A 218 9.90 18.95 -8.76
N ASP A 219 11.04 19.41 -8.20
CA ASP A 219 11.44 19.00 -6.87
C ASP A 219 10.53 19.66 -5.83
N MET A 220 9.71 18.85 -5.16
CA MET A 220 8.67 19.32 -4.25
C MET A 220 9.24 19.93 -2.98
N ASP A 221 10.40 19.44 -2.49
CA ASP A 221 11.02 19.95 -1.27
C ASP A 221 11.64 21.33 -1.50
N GLU A 222 12.26 21.53 -2.66
CA GLU A 222 12.79 22.84 -3.06
C GLU A 222 11.65 23.82 -3.35
N LEU A 223 10.59 23.36 -4.00
CA LEU A 223 9.41 24.18 -4.28
C LEU A 223 8.75 24.66 -2.98
N CYS A 224 8.52 23.79 -2.00
CA CYS A 224 7.94 24.17 -0.72
C CYS A 224 8.75 25.25 -0.02
N LYS A 225 10.08 25.09 0.08
CA LYS A 225 10.96 26.10 0.66
C LYS A 225 10.91 27.43 -0.11
N THR A 226 10.87 27.37 -1.44
CA THR A 226 10.73 28.54 -2.29
C THR A 226 9.42 29.27 -2.03
N ILE A 227 8.32 28.56 -1.98
CA ILE A 227 6.98 29.11 -1.67
C ILE A 227 7.00 29.77 -0.29
N GLU A 228 7.48 29.07 0.74
CA GLU A 228 7.57 29.62 2.11
C GLU A 228 8.35 30.92 2.14
N SER A 229 9.53 30.96 1.55
CA SER A 229 10.38 32.16 1.52
C SER A 229 9.72 33.31 0.79
N LYS A 230 9.01 33.05 -0.33
CA LYS A 230 8.30 34.09 -1.08
C LYS A 230 7.08 34.61 -0.34
N VAL A 231 6.27 33.73 0.27
CA VAL A 231 5.11 34.14 1.05
C VAL A 231 5.55 34.96 2.27
N ARG A 232 6.60 34.53 3.01
CA ARG A 232 7.18 35.30 4.11
C ARG A 232 7.61 36.70 3.67
N ALA A 233 8.36 36.79 2.55
CA ALA A 233 8.81 38.07 2.00
C ALA A 233 7.63 38.95 1.57
N MET A 234 6.57 38.40 0.99
CA MET A 234 5.37 39.15 0.58
C MET A 234 4.57 39.70 1.76
N LYS A 235 4.50 38.94 2.87
CA LYS A 235 3.75 39.30 4.07
C LYS A 235 4.59 40.03 5.11
N GLY A 236 5.90 40.15 4.90
CA GLY A 236 6.81 40.77 5.87
C GLY A 236 7.03 39.96 7.15
N ILE A 237 6.84 38.63 7.08
CA ILE A 237 6.98 37.71 8.20
C ILE A 237 8.47 37.33 8.33
N ALA A 238 9.08 37.60 9.49
CA ALA A 238 10.45 37.23 9.78
C ALA A 238 10.60 35.71 9.97
N GLU A 239 11.80 35.15 9.68
CA GLU A 239 12.04 33.71 9.87
C GLU A 239 11.96 33.25 11.33
N GLU A 240 12.26 34.17 12.27
CA GLU A 240 12.29 33.90 13.71
C GLU A 240 10.99 34.31 14.42
N ASP A 241 9.93 34.64 13.67
CA ASP A 241 8.67 35.05 14.27
C ASP A 241 7.94 33.83 14.86
N GLU A 242 7.76 33.85 16.17
CA GLU A 242 7.13 32.76 16.94
C GLU A 242 5.60 32.73 16.78
N TYR A 243 4.99 33.84 16.38
CA TYR A 243 3.54 34.01 16.27
C TYR A 243 3.04 33.92 14.84
N ASP A 244 3.82 34.42 13.89
CA ASP A 244 3.47 34.41 12.47
C ASP A 244 4.23 33.32 11.72
N SER A 245 3.50 32.29 11.29
CA SER A 245 4.05 31.13 10.60
C SER A 245 3.56 31.03 9.15
N VAL A 246 4.47 30.62 8.28
CA VAL A 246 4.15 30.19 6.93
C VAL A 246 4.72 28.78 6.77
N SER A 247 3.90 27.88 6.28
CA SER A 247 4.29 26.51 6.00
C SER A 247 3.75 26.11 4.63
N ALA A 248 4.61 25.52 3.80
CA ALA A 248 4.21 24.89 2.55
C ALA A 248 4.54 23.39 2.65
N THR A 249 3.51 22.58 2.60
CA THR A 249 3.65 21.13 2.77
C THR A 249 3.22 20.43 1.49
N SER A 250 4.10 19.61 0.92
CA SER A 250 3.73 18.78 -0.22
C SER A 250 3.08 17.48 0.25
N MET A 251 2.08 17.04 -0.47
CA MET A 251 1.48 15.71 -0.23
C MET A 251 2.51 14.60 -0.50
N LYS A 252 3.49 14.85 -1.38
CA LYS A 252 4.63 13.95 -1.59
C LYS A 252 5.39 13.69 -0.30
N SER A 253 5.68 14.72 0.50
CA SER A 253 6.37 14.55 1.78
C SER A 253 5.60 13.66 2.74
N ALA A 254 4.26 13.77 2.77
CA ALA A 254 3.40 12.88 3.56
C ALA A 254 3.44 11.43 3.03
N ILE A 255 3.38 11.26 1.71
CA ILE A 255 3.50 9.96 1.05
C ILE A 255 4.88 9.34 1.33
N ASP A 256 5.96 10.10 1.24
CA ASP A 256 7.33 9.64 1.50
C ASP A 256 7.55 9.27 2.97
N ALA A 257 6.98 10.03 3.90
CA ALA A 257 6.97 9.71 5.33
C ALA A 257 6.22 8.39 5.60
N LEU A 258 5.05 8.20 4.98
CA LEU A 258 4.29 6.96 5.06
C LEU A 258 5.08 5.78 4.47
N ASN A 259 5.68 5.95 3.30
CA ASN A 259 6.52 4.94 2.67
C ASN A 259 7.72 4.55 3.54
N SER A 260 8.35 5.52 4.18
CA SER A 260 9.47 5.30 5.11
C SER A 260 9.01 4.51 6.35
N PHE A 261 7.86 4.87 6.93
CA PHE A 261 7.25 4.17 8.04
C PHE A 261 6.91 2.72 7.66
N MET A 262 6.26 2.51 6.51
CA MET A 262 5.93 1.17 6.00
C MET A 262 7.18 0.36 5.66
N GLY A 263 8.23 1.02 5.16
CA GLY A 263 9.55 0.41 4.93
C GLY A 263 10.19 -0.11 6.23
N ALA A 264 10.16 0.69 7.29
CA ALA A 264 10.65 0.27 8.61
C ALA A 264 9.85 -0.93 9.15
N PHE A 265 8.52 -0.91 9.00
CA PHE A 265 7.65 -2.02 9.38
C PHE A 265 7.98 -3.31 8.60
N SER A 266 8.19 -3.18 7.29
CA SER A 266 8.58 -4.29 6.41
C SER A 266 9.93 -4.89 6.81
N LEU A 267 10.87 -4.06 7.25
CA LEU A 267 12.18 -4.51 7.74
C LEU A 267 12.05 -5.33 9.03
N ILE A 268 11.26 -4.87 10.00
CA ILE A 268 10.99 -5.59 11.24
C ILE A 268 10.34 -6.95 10.94
N MET A 269 9.33 -6.97 10.08
CA MET A 269 8.65 -8.21 9.69
C MET A 269 9.58 -9.16 8.91
N GLY A 270 10.44 -8.59 8.06
CA GLY A 270 11.50 -9.35 7.38
C GLY A 270 12.47 -10.03 8.36
N ALA A 271 12.84 -9.35 9.45
CA ALA A 271 13.67 -9.93 10.50
C ALA A 271 12.95 -11.09 11.23
N VAL A 272 11.69 -10.93 11.59
CA VAL A 272 10.88 -12.01 12.22
C VAL A 272 10.75 -13.21 11.28
N ALA A 273 10.46 -12.97 10.01
CA ALA A 273 10.37 -14.02 9.00
C ALA A 273 11.71 -14.73 8.78
N SER A 274 12.83 -14.00 8.83
CA SER A 274 14.17 -14.57 8.73
C SER A 274 14.46 -15.55 9.87
N ILE A 275 14.02 -15.22 11.09
CA ILE A 275 14.12 -16.13 12.24
C ILE A 275 13.30 -17.41 11.99
N SER A 276 12.07 -17.28 11.51
CA SER A 276 11.21 -18.42 11.18
C SER A 276 11.84 -19.31 10.11
N LEU A 277 12.41 -18.70 9.07
CA LEU A 277 13.11 -19.40 8.01
C LEU A 277 14.39 -20.09 8.49
N LEU A 278 15.14 -19.49 9.42
CA LEU A 278 16.31 -20.12 10.05
C LEU A 278 15.89 -21.35 10.86
N VAL A 279 14.80 -21.26 11.63
CA VAL A 279 14.26 -22.42 12.37
C VAL A 279 13.83 -23.53 11.41
N GLY A 280 13.15 -23.17 10.31
CA GLY A 280 12.83 -24.11 9.22
C GLY A 280 14.09 -24.75 8.60
N GLY A 281 15.14 -23.96 8.37
CA GLY A 281 16.44 -24.42 7.87
C GLY A 281 17.14 -25.42 8.82
N ILE A 282 17.12 -25.15 10.12
CA ILE A 282 17.60 -26.11 11.12
C ILE A 282 16.78 -27.40 11.11
N GLY A 283 15.46 -27.27 10.89
CA GLY A 283 14.57 -28.42 10.70
C GLY A 283 14.97 -29.27 9.48
N ILE A 284 15.29 -28.62 8.34
CA ILE A 284 15.82 -29.30 7.13
C ILE A 284 17.11 -30.03 7.46
N MET A 285 18.06 -29.36 8.10
CA MET A 285 19.35 -29.94 8.45
C MET A 285 19.19 -31.19 9.32
N ASN A 286 18.35 -31.12 10.36
CA ASN A 286 18.10 -32.24 11.27
C ASN A 286 17.40 -33.41 10.54
N MET A 287 16.40 -33.10 9.73
CA MET A 287 15.71 -34.11 8.92
C MET A 287 16.68 -34.80 7.96
N MET A 288 17.52 -34.04 7.25
CA MET A 288 18.50 -34.59 6.31
C MET A 288 19.55 -35.42 6.99
N LEU A 289 20.04 -35.05 8.19
CA LEU A 289 20.97 -35.85 8.98
C LEU A 289 20.36 -37.19 9.35
N THR A 290 19.09 -37.21 9.73
CA THR A 290 18.37 -38.47 10.03
C THR A 290 18.17 -39.31 8.75
N ASN A 291 17.77 -38.70 7.64
CA ASN A 291 17.66 -39.42 6.36
C ASN A 291 18.98 -40.02 5.93
N VAL A 292 20.11 -39.33 6.12
CA VAL A 292 21.46 -39.89 5.83
C VAL A 292 21.73 -41.12 6.71
N THR A 293 21.41 -41.08 8.01
CA THR A 293 21.63 -42.22 8.92
C THR A 293 20.72 -43.40 8.59
N GLU A 294 19.46 -43.15 8.24
CA GLU A 294 18.53 -44.22 7.81
C GLU A 294 18.91 -44.89 6.50
N ARG A 295 19.62 -44.14 5.62
CA ARG A 295 20.01 -44.61 4.26
C ARG A 295 21.54 -44.92 4.11
N ILE A 296 22.26 -45.10 5.22
CA ILE A 296 23.72 -45.32 5.20
C ILE A 296 24.08 -46.50 4.28
N ARG A 297 23.36 -47.63 4.38
CA ARG A 297 23.60 -48.82 3.58
C ARG A 297 23.36 -48.58 2.08
N GLU A 298 22.32 -47.86 1.72
CA GLU A 298 22.00 -47.51 0.33
C GLU A 298 23.09 -46.62 -0.27
N ILE A 299 23.55 -45.61 0.49
CA ILE A 299 24.68 -44.73 0.10
C ILE A 299 25.93 -45.54 -0.11
N GLY A 300 26.22 -46.52 0.78
CA GLY A 300 27.35 -47.42 0.68
C GLY A 300 27.32 -48.25 -0.61
N ILE A 301 26.17 -48.83 -0.95
CA ILE A 301 25.96 -49.60 -2.18
C ILE A 301 26.19 -48.71 -3.43
N ARG A 302 25.59 -47.54 -3.48
CA ARG A 302 25.76 -46.59 -4.59
C ARG A 302 27.23 -46.21 -4.78
N ARG A 303 27.93 -45.94 -3.68
CA ARG A 303 29.35 -45.60 -3.66
C ARG A 303 30.23 -46.79 -4.11
N ALA A 304 29.92 -48.00 -3.71
CA ALA A 304 30.61 -49.20 -4.10
C ALA A 304 30.44 -49.53 -5.62
N LEU A 305 29.26 -49.15 -6.17
CA LEU A 305 28.97 -49.27 -7.61
C LEU A 305 29.57 -48.12 -8.44
N GLY A 306 30.35 -47.20 -7.84
CA GLY A 306 31.12 -46.17 -8.56
C GLY A 306 30.50 -44.79 -8.57
N ALA A 307 29.43 -44.52 -7.82
CA ALA A 307 28.89 -43.16 -7.68
C ALA A 307 29.93 -42.21 -7.09
N SER A 308 30.08 -41.04 -7.71
CA SER A 308 31.02 -40.03 -7.22
C SER A 308 30.47 -39.30 -5.96
N ARG A 309 31.36 -38.68 -5.20
CA ARG A 309 30.94 -37.84 -4.06
C ARG A 309 30.03 -36.69 -4.51
N ARG A 310 30.23 -36.20 -5.73
CA ARG A 310 29.39 -35.11 -6.28
C ARG A 310 27.98 -35.60 -6.57
N ASP A 311 27.79 -36.82 -7.03
CA ASP A 311 26.46 -37.37 -7.33
C ASP A 311 25.63 -37.50 -6.04
N ILE A 312 26.23 -38.04 -4.97
CA ILE A 312 25.59 -38.16 -3.66
C ILE A 312 25.24 -36.75 -3.09
N THR A 313 26.19 -35.80 -3.18
CA THR A 313 25.93 -34.43 -2.70
C THR A 313 24.81 -33.78 -3.49
N ALA A 314 24.79 -33.91 -4.82
CA ALA A 314 23.78 -33.35 -5.70
C ALA A 314 22.39 -33.94 -5.43
N GLN A 315 22.30 -35.24 -5.16
CA GLN A 315 21.06 -35.92 -4.82
C GLN A 315 20.43 -35.33 -3.53
N PHE A 316 21.22 -35.29 -2.45
CA PHE A 316 20.73 -34.76 -1.18
C PHE A 316 20.43 -33.24 -1.22
N LEU A 317 21.18 -32.46 -2.00
CA LEU A 317 20.86 -31.05 -2.27
C LEU A 317 19.57 -30.90 -3.08
N ALA A 318 19.32 -31.78 -4.05
CA ALA A 318 18.07 -31.77 -4.80
C ALA A 318 16.86 -32.08 -3.87
N GLU A 319 17.01 -33.05 -2.93
CA GLU A 319 15.96 -33.33 -1.94
C GLU A 319 15.66 -32.13 -1.05
N SER A 320 16.68 -31.47 -0.48
CA SER A 320 16.49 -30.29 0.36
C SER A 320 15.92 -29.11 -0.42
N SER A 321 16.36 -28.91 -1.67
CA SER A 321 15.83 -27.86 -2.53
C SER A 321 14.37 -28.12 -2.93
N ALA A 322 13.98 -29.36 -3.17
CA ALA A 322 12.60 -29.72 -3.47
C ALA A 322 11.66 -29.44 -2.30
N LEU A 323 12.11 -29.71 -1.06
CA LEU A 323 11.38 -29.30 0.17
C LEU A 323 11.16 -27.80 0.22
N CYS A 324 12.18 -27.01 -0.07
CA CYS A 324 12.10 -25.56 -0.06
C CYS A 324 11.26 -24.99 -1.20
N VAL A 325 11.33 -25.60 -2.38
CA VAL A 325 10.46 -25.22 -3.52
C VAL A 325 8.98 -25.48 -3.18
N THR A 326 8.67 -26.67 -2.67
CA THR A 326 7.29 -27.01 -2.29
C THR A 326 6.78 -26.13 -1.14
N GLY A 327 7.61 -25.94 -0.09
CA GLY A 327 7.30 -25.02 1.00
C GLY A 327 7.16 -23.58 0.54
N GLY A 328 8.01 -23.14 -0.37
CA GLY A 328 7.97 -21.81 -0.98
C GLY A 328 6.68 -21.55 -1.76
N LEU A 329 6.31 -22.48 -2.65
CA LEU A 329 5.07 -22.37 -3.44
C LEU A 329 3.81 -22.38 -2.55
N LEU A 330 3.76 -23.27 -1.56
CA LEU A 330 2.66 -23.30 -0.59
C LEU A 330 2.63 -22.03 0.26
N GLY A 331 3.80 -21.53 0.67
CA GLY A 331 3.93 -20.28 1.42
C GLY A 331 3.42 -19.07 0.65
N VAL A 332 3.74 -18.97 -0.65
CA VAL A 332 3.21 -17.92 -1.54
C VAL A 332 1.70 -18.00 -1.64
N LEU A 333 1.16 -19.19 -1.91
CA LEU A 333 -0.29 -19.40 -2.05
C LEU A 333 -1.02 -19.05 -0.75
N ILE A 334 -0.57 -19.59 0.38
CA ILE A 334 -1.19 -19.36 1.68
C ILE A 334 -1.03 -17.89 2.10
N GLY A 335 0.13 -17.27 1.86
CA GLY A 335 0.38 -15.87 2.17
C GLY A 335 -0.56 -14.94 1.42
N TYR A 336 -0.80 -15.19 0.13
CA TYR A 336 -1.75 -14.42 -0.65
C TYR A 336 -3.21 -14.62 -0.20
N LEU A 337 -3.59 -15.88 0.09
CA LEU A 337 -4.92 -16.19 0.63
C LEU A 337 -5.15 -15.53 2.00
N LEU A 338 -4.13 -15.50 2.86
CA LEU A 338 -4.19 -14.79 4.13
C LEU A 338 -4.33 -13.28 3.94
N ALA A 339 -3.55 -12.69 3.02
CA ALA A 339 -3.68 -11.27 2.70
C ALA A 339 -5.09 -10.92 2.23
N TRP A 340 -5.65 -11.72 1.33
CA TRP A 340 -7.02 -11.54 0.82
C TRP A 340 -8.07 -11.73 1.92
N GLY A 341 -7.92 -12.76 2.75
CA GLY A 341 -8.81 -13.01 3.87
C GLY A 341 -8.79 -11.91 4.93
N LEU A 342 -7.59 -11.39 5.26
CA LEU A 342 -7.43 -10.29 6.22
C LEU A 342 -8.02 -8.99 5.69
N THR A 343 -7.82 -8.66 4.41
CA THR A 343 -8.42 -7.46 3.80
C THR A 343 -9.94 -7.56 3.72
N PHE A 344 -10.47 -8.74 3.38
CA PHE A 344 -11.92 -9.00 3.39
C PHE A 344 -12.51 -8.86 4.79
N PHE A 345 -11.87 -9.46 5.80
CA PHE A 345 -12.28 -9.34 7.19
C PHE A 345 -12.22 -7.89 7.70
N ALA A 346 -11.15 -7.18 7.42
CA ALA A 346 -10.99 -5.78 7.80
C ALA A 346 -12.04 -4.88 7.15
N ALA A 347 -12.36 -5.11 5.87
CA ALA A 347 -13.43 -4.40 5.18
C ALA A 347 -14.82 -4.68 5.77
N SER A 348 -15.09 -5.94 6.14
CA SER A 348 -16.40 -6.35 6.70
C SER A 348 -16.59 -5.91 8.16
N SER A 349 -15.52 -5.76 8.92
CA SER A 349 -15.57 -5.38 10.35
C SER A 349 -15.65 -3.86 10.61
N GLY A 350 -15.55 -3.03 9.56
CA GLY A 350 -15.56 -1.58 9.70
C GLY A 350 -14.28 -0.99 10.34
N ILE A 351 -13.32 -1.80 10.75
CA ILE A 351 -12.05 -1.35 11.34
C ILE A 351 -11.32 -0.37 10.40
N MET A 352 -11.41 -0.60 9.09
CA MET A 352 -10.74 0.24 8.10
C MET A 352 -11.30 1.65 8.02
N SER A 353 -12.58 1.84 8.32
CA SER A 353 -13.21 3.17 8.34
C SER A 353 -12.68 4.04 9.48
N GLU A 354 -12.29 3.45 10.61
CA GLU A 354 -11.66 4.18 11.72
C GLU A 354 -10.26 4.70 11.37
N PHE A 355 -9.58 4.04 10.43
CA PHE A 355 -8.26 4.48 9.93
C PHE A 355 -8.35 5.39 8.69
N GLY A 356 -9.54 5.86 8.31
CA GLY A 356 -9.74 6.76 7.17
C GLY A 356 -9.49 6.11 5.80
N ALA A 357 -9.33 4.80 5.74
CA ALA A 357 -9.17 4.07 4.48
C ALA A 357 -10.53 3.84 3.84
N THR A 358 -10.81 4.60 2.80
CA THR A 358 -12.05 4.51 2.01
C THR A 358 -11.87 3.56 0.85
N GLY A 359 -12.75 2.58 0.76
CA GLY A 359 -12.76 1.60 -0.32
C GLY A 359 -12.24 0.22 0.09
N THR A 360 -12.43 -0.73 -0.80
CA THR A 360 -11.90 -2.10 -0.65
C THR A 360 -10.39 -2.06 -0.84
N ILE A 361 -9.63 -2.23 0.24
CA ILE A 361 -8.18 -2.45 0.12
C ILE A 361 -8.00 -3.77 -0.61
N THR A 362 -7.46 -3.70 -1.82
CA THR A 362 -7.06 -4.89 -2.56
C THR A 362 -5.59 -5.19 -2.24
N PRO A 363 -5.27 -6.42 -1.78
CA PRO A 363 -3.88 -6.77 -1.52
C PRO A 363 -3.06 -6.60 -2.80
N SER A 364 -1.94 -5.91 -2.71
CA SER A 364 -1.05 -5.72 -3.86
C SER A 364 -0.24 -6.98 -4.10
N PHE A 365 -0.20 -7.44 -5.35
CA PHE A 365 0.64 -8.56 -5.76
C PHE A 365 1.95 -8.04 -6.36
N SER A 366 3.05 -8.21 -5.63
CA SER A 366 4.39 -7.85 -6.10
C SER A 366 5.14 -9.11 -6.56
N ILE A 367 5.35 -9.24 -7.86
CA ILE A 367 6.15 -10.33 -8.45
C ILE A 367 7.58 -10.32 -7.88
N THR A 368 8.14 -9.14 -7.68
CA THR A 368 9.49 -8.97 -7.10
C THR A 368 9.58 -9.58 -5.71
N THR A 369 8.60 -9.32 -4.84
CA THR A 369 8.53 -9.87 -3.47
C THR A 369 8.43 -11.40 -3.51
N VAL A 370 7.58 -11.94 -4.41
CA VAL A 370 7.45 -13.40 -4.58
C VAL A 370 8.76 -14.03 -5.04
N LEU A 371 9.44 -13.44 -6.00
CA LEU A 371 10.72 -13.95 -6.50
C LEU A 371 11.81 -13.91 -5.43
N ILE A 372 11.89 -12.83 -4.66
CA ILE A 372 12.85 -12.71 -3.55
C ILE A 372 12.56 -13.76 -2.47
N ALA A 373 11.31 -13.88 -2.04
CA ALA A 373 10.91 -14.85 -1.02
C ALA A 373 11.21 -16.30 -1.47
N PHE A 374 10.92 -16.61 -2.73
CA PHE A 374 11.24 -17.91 -3.32
C PHE A 374 12.74 -18.17 -3.41
N ALA A 375 13.53 -17.19 -3.86
CA ALA A 375 15.00 -17.31 -3.94
C ALA A 375 15.62 -17.50 -2.55
N VAL A 376 15.14 -16.78 -1.55
CA VAL A 376 15.58 -16.94 -0.16
C VAL A 376 15.23 -18.34 0.35
N SER A 377 14.03 -18.85 0.07
CA SER A 377 13.63 -20.22 0.45
C SER A 377 14.56 -21.27 -0.12
N VAL A 378 14.81 -21.22 -1.44
CA VAL A 378 15.71 -22.15 -2.11
C VAL A 378 17.14 -22.02 -1.58
N GLY A 379 17.59 -20.78 -1.34
CA GLY A 379 18.91 -20.52 -0.76
C GLY A 379 19.08 -21.16 0.63
N ILE A 380 18.07 -21.10 1.48
CA ILE A 380 18.05 -21.78 2.78
C ILE A 380 18.15 -23.30 2.61
N GLY A 381 17.38 -23.87 1.68
CA GLY A 381 17.46 -25.29 1.34
C GLY A 381 18.85 -25.75 0.93
N VAL A 382 19.52 -24.96 0.10
CA VAL A 382 20.90 -25.24 -0.31
C VAL A 382 21.88 -25.10 0.87
N ILE A 383 21.82 -24.02 1.64
CA ILE A 383 22.74 -23.76 2.76
C ILE A 383 22.63 -24.84 3.84
N PHE A 384 21.42 -25.11 4.32
CA PHE A 384 21.19 -26.07 5.40
C PHE A 384 21.23 -27.52 4.92
N GLY A 385 20.96 -27.79 3.63
CA GLY A 385 21.11 -29.10 3.02
C GLY A 385 22.57 -29.47 2.67
N PHE A 386 23.43 -28.46 2.48
CA PHE A 386 24.81 -28.71 2.05
C PHE A 386 25.65 -29.48 3.08
N TYR A 387 25.53 -29.16 4.35
CA TYR A 387 26.30 -29.84 5.40
C TYR A 387 25.94 -31.33 5.51
N PRO A 388 24.67 -31.75 5.63
CA PRO A 388 24.31 -33.18 5.65
C PRO A 388 24.67 -33.88 4.35
N ALA A 389 24.44 -33.26 3.20
CA ALA A 389 24.80 -33.83 1.88
C ALA A 389 26.28 -34.10 1.77
N ARG A 390 27.12 -33.18 2.19
CA ARG A 390 28.58 -33.36 2.19
C ARG A 390 29.02 -34.45 3.18
N ARG A 391 28.36 -34.58 4.31
CA ARG A 391 28.61 -35.63 5.31
C ARG A 391 28.27 -37.00 4.73
N ALA A 392 27.11 -37.16 4.07
CA ALA A 392 26.71 -38.37 3.38
C ALA A 392 27.72 -38.80 2.31
N ALA A 393 28.20 -37.86 1.48
CA ALA A 393 29.17 -38.13 0.42
C ALA A 393 30.58 -38.55 0.90
N LYS A 394 30.90 -38.27 2.17
CA LYS A 394 32.20 -38.65 2.78
C LYS A 394 32.20 -40.03 3.44
N LEU A 395 31.07 -40.69 3.58
CA LEU A 395 30.94 -41.99 4.21
C LEU A 395 31.79 -43.03 3.45
N ASP A 396 32.50 -43.92 4.19
CA ASP A 396 33.28 -45.01 3.61
C ASP A 396 32.34 -46.15 3.20
N PRO A 397 32.38 -46.60 1.94
CA PRO A 397 31.53 -47.70 1.48
C PRO A 397 31.65 -48.98 2.28
N VAL A 398 32.85 -49.29 2.78
CA VAL A 398 33.11 -50.51 3.59
C VAL A 398 32.43 -50.41 4.94
N GLU A 399 32.57 -49.27 5.60
CA GLU A 399 31.89 -49.02 6.89
C GLU A 399 30.37 -49.00 6.74
N CYS A 400 29.86 -48.38 5.67
CA CYS A 400 28.43 -48.33 5.40
C CYS A 400 27.77 -49.72 5.22
N LEU A 401 28.51 -50.67 4.65
CA LEU A 401 28.03 -52.06 4.44
C LEU A 401 28.10 -52.91 5.71
N ARG A 402 28.92 -52.51 6.71
CA ARG A 402 29.00 -53.16 8.04
C ARG A 402 28.01 -52.63 9.07
N TYR A 403 27.35 -51.52 8.76
CA TYR A 403 26.33 -50.93 9.66
C TYR A 403 25.09 -51.83 9.69
N GLN A 404 24.80 -52.40 10.83
CA GLN A 404 23.61 -53.20 11.13
C GLN A 404 22.49 -52.35 11.63
#